data_25d771cecb405c1a3be833e08876c0f4
#
_entry.id   25d771cecb405c1a3be833e08876c0f4
#
_cell.length_a   1.000
_cell.length_b   1.000
_cell.length_c   1.000
_cell.angle_alpha   90.00
_cell.angle_beta   90.00
_cell.angle_gamma   90.00
#
_symmetry.space_group_name_H-M   'P 1'
#
loop_
_entity.id
_entity.type
_entity.pdbx_description
1 polymer ?
#
loop_
_entity_poly.entity_id
_entity_poly.type
_entity_poly.pdbx_seq_one_letter_code
_entity_poly.pdbx_strand_id
1 'polypeptide(L)'
;MYPCGMPRASSLLDTRIIYCGDCLDQLRQLPDGCVDLCYIDPPFNSNRNYEVFWGETKEKRSFEDRHESTKAYIDYMRPRCVEIARVLKKTGSFYYHCDWHASHYVKVMLDQIFGESFFQNEIIWKRTFAHGGASRYGNVHDTIFYYTKSNDYTWNKQFQPYDEAYVETFFDHKDERGLRWMRMDLTGDGVRNGDSGEPWRGIDVTAKGRHWAIPTEEMLQYRLPADATSQEKLDALDAAGAIHWPKKVGGVPRLKRYVDKSPGVPLQSVWNDIRPIHNMSSERLGYPTQKPLALLERIIKASSNPNDIVLDAFCGCGTAVVAAQKLDRQWVGIDISPTACRVMAKRMRDVSRLQESERLWRLSRGFVVRDLPQTEQQLRKLPPFEFENWAVIALGGIANKVQVGDMGLDGRLYPVSATPTAKPGTFDFMDVWYPIQVKQKDKAGRPDIDAFEAAMIREERMKGFFISFDYTSDALAEIQRFFKQTGRVIVPLTVREILDDEIAMKLV
;
A
#
# COMPACT_ATOMS: atom_id res chain seq x y z
N MET A 1 -8.24 -6.31 -41.02
CA MET A 1 -9.24 -7.10 -40.28
C MET A 1 -8.49 -8.08 -39.41
N TYR A 2 -8.42 -7.86 -38.11
CA TYR A 2 -7.90 -8.83 -37.15
C TYR A 2 -8.96 -9.91 -36.97
N PRO A 3 -8.60 -11.19 -36.86
CA PRO A 3 -9.56 -12.27 -36.67
C PRO A 3 -10.34 -12.03 -35.35
N CYS A 4 -11.64 -12.09 -35.44
CA CYS A 4 -12.53 -12.04 -34.29
C CYS A 4 -12.22 -13.23 -33.37
N GLY A 5 -11.71 -12.98 -32.17
CA GLY A 5 -11.47 -14.02 -31.14
C GLY A 5 -10.05 -14.13 -30.58
N MET A 6 -9.08 -13.45 -31.12
CA MET A 6 -7.85 -13.26 -30.31
C MET A 6 -8.14 -12.18 -29.28
N PRO A 7 -7.80 -12.40 -27.99
CA PRO A 7 -7.67 -11.29 -27.07
C PRO A 7 -6.75 -10.29 -27.79
N ARG A 8 -7.18 -9.05 -27.84
CA ARG A 8 -6.32 -7.98 -28.33
C ARG A 8 -5.12 -7.99 -27.41
N ALA A 9 -4.12 -8.65 -27.96
CA ALA A 9 -2.99 -9.00 -27.31
C ALA A 9 -2.51 -7.82 -26.60
N SER A 10 -2.66 -7.28 -26.36
CA SER A 10 -2.18 -6.50 -25.68
C SER A 10 -1.93 -5.29 -25.71
N SER A 11 -2.67 -5.11 -26.56
CA SER A 11 -2.79 -3.94 -26.03
C SER A 11 -2.04 -4.09 -24.82
N LEU A 12 -2.03 -5.31 -24.89
CA LEU A 12 -1.44 -5.94 -24.01
C LEU A 12 -0.89 -5.02 -23.24
N LEU A 13 -1.85 -4.50 -22.91
CA LEU A 13 -1.73 -3.95 -21.70
C LEU A 13 -0.32 -3.59 -21.56
N ASP A 14 0.03 -2.54 -22.10
CA ASP A 14 1.22 -1.94 -21.64
C ASP A 14 1.22 -2.04 -20.13
N THR A 15 1.50 -3.17 -19.59
CA THR A 15 1.70 -3.39 -18.17
C THR A 15 2.96 -2.67 -17.76
N ARG A 16 3.12 -2.38 -16.49
CA ARG A 16 4.18 -1.52 -15.95
C ARG A 16 4.04 -0.08 -16.43
N ILE A 17 2.82 0.41 -16.36
CA ILE A 17 2.48 1.79 -16.70
C ILE A 17 1.98 2.54 -15.48
N ILE A 18 2.44 3.78 -15.37
CA ILE A 18 1.90 4.81 -14.48
C ILE A 18 1.13 5.81 -15.36
N TYR A 19 -0.16 5.93 -15.16
CA TYR A 19 -1.00 6.95 -15.78
C TYR A 19 -1.19 8.13 -14.83
N CYS A 20 -0.90 9.34 -15.29
CA CYS A 20 -1.19 10.57 -14.58
C CYS A 20 -2.51 11.15 -15.08
N GLY A 21 -3.59 10.96 -14.35
CA GLY A 21 -4.92 11.45 -14.77
C GLY A 21 -6.06 10.84 -13.95
N ASP A 22 -7.29 11.26 -14.25
CA ASP A 22 -8.48 10.72 -13.60
C ASP A 22 -8.63 9.23 -13.88
N CYS A 23 -8.79 8.45 -12.79
CA CYS A 23 -8.84 7.00 -12.91
C CYS A 23 -10.07 6.51 -13.69
N LEU A 24 -11.20 7.23 -13.68
CA LEU A 24 -12.38 6.84 -14.46
C LEU A 24 -12.11 6.88 -15.97
N ASP A 25 -11.41 7.92 -16.42
CA ASP A 25 -11.06 8.07 -17.84
C ASP A 25 -10.05 7.01 -18.29
N GLN A 26 -9.07 6.71 -17.43
CA GLN A 26 -8.07 5.67 -17.71
C GLN A 26 -8.69 4.26 -17.66
N LEU A 27 -9.53 3.97 -16.66
CA LEU A 27 -10.22 2.69 -16.55
C LEU A 27 -11.09 2.38 -17.78
N ARG A 28 -11.80 3.39 -18.33
CA ARG A 28 -12.62 3.23 -19.54
C ARG A 28 -11.81 2.80 -20.78
N GLN A 29 -10.52 3.07 -20.81
CA GLN A 29 -9.62 2.68 -21.89
C GLN A 29 -9.09 1.24 -21.73
N LEU A 30 -9.16 0.67 -20.52
CA LEU A 30 -8.74 -0.68 -20.28
C LEU A 30 -9.77 -1.70 -20.82
N PRO A 31 -9.31 -2.84 -21.39
CA PRO A 31 -10.20 -3.90 -21.85
C PRO A 31 -11.00 -4.55 -20.70
N ASP A 32 -12.12 -5.15 -21.04
CA ASP A 32 -12.90 -5.98 -20.11
C ASP A 32 -12.09 -7.19 -19.65
N GLY A 33 -12.21 -7.54 -18.39
CA GLY A 33 -11.67 -8.79 -17.86
C GLY A 33 -10.15 -8.96 -18.04
N CYS A 34 -9.38 -7.89 -17.86
CA CYS A 34 -7.94 -7.89 -18.07
C CYS A 34 -7.10 -7.92 -16.76
N VAL A 35 -7.69 -7.57 -15.62
CA VAL A 35 -7.02 -7.41 -14.33
C VAL A 35 -7.30 -8.60 -13.42
N ASP A 36 -6.27 -9.13 -12.77
CA ASP A 36 -6.39 -10.24 -11.81
C ASP A 36 -6.69 -9.76 -10.40
N LEU A 37 -6.07 -8.66 -9.98
CA LEU A 37 -6.24 -8.06 -8.67
C LEU A 37 -6.32 -6.54 -8.78
N CYS A 38 -7.34 -5.95 -8.20
CA CYS A 38 -7.41 -4.51 -8.00
C CYS A 38 -7.39 -4.18 -6.50
N TYR A 39 -6.50 -3.29 -6.10
CA TYR A 39 -6.50 -2.66 -4.78
C TYR A 39 -6.65 -1.16 -4.98
N ILE A 40 -7.48 -0.53 -4.15
CA ILE A 40 -7.58 0.93 -4.13
C ILE A 40 -7.60 1.46 -2.69
N ASP A 41 -7.00 2.62 -2.54
CA ASP A 41 -6.96 3.42 -1.31
C ASP A 41 -7.36 4.86 -1.65
N PRO A 42 -8.62 5.08 -2.07
CA PRO A 42 -9.07 6.40 -2.49
C PRO A 42 -9.07 7.38 -1.31
N PRO A 43 -9.02 8.70 -1.56
CA PRO A 43 -9.12 9.69 -0.50
C PRO A 43 -10.39 9.47 0.29
N PHE A 44 -10.23 9.33 1.62
CA PHE A 44 -11.36 9.14 2.51
C PHE A 44 -12.18 10.43 2.64
N ASN A 45 -13.47 10.30 2.91
CA ASN A 45 -14.39 11.40 3.14
C ASN A 45 -14.07 12.16 4.46
N SER A 46 -12.80 12.47 4.70
CA SER A 46 -12.38 13.39 5.73
C SER A 46 -12.38 14.80 5.14
N ASN A 47 -13.04 15.76 5.78
CA ASN A 47 -13.21 17.16 5.35
C ASN A 47 -11.95 17.88 4.79
N ARG A 48 -10.80 17.22 4.75
CA ARG A 48 -9.51 17.77 4.29
C ARG A 48 -9.15 17.41 2.86
N ASN A 49 -9.75 16.37 2.26
CA ASN A 49 -9.35 15.88 0.93
C ASN A 49 -10.37 16.21 -0.16
N TYR A 50 -11.58 16.68 0.19
CA TYR A 50 -12.60 17.02 -0.79
C TYR A 50 -12.33 18.35 -1.51
N GLU A 51 -11.64 19.29 -0.88
CA GLU A 51 -11.30 20.57 -1.49
C GLU A 51 -10.37 20.43 -2.70
N VAL A 52 -9.62 19.32 -2.81
CA VAL A 52 -8.73 19.04 -3.94
C VAL A 52 -9.49 18.59 -5.19
N PHE A 53 -10.69 18.00 -5.04
CA PHE A 53 -11.44 17.42 -6.15
C PHE A 53 -12.59 18.28 -6.67
N TRP A 54 -13.08 19.25 -5.91
CA TRP A 54 -14.33 19.96 -6.22
C TRP A 54 -14.20 21.48 -6.27
N GLY A 55 -13.12 22.04 -6.73
CA GLY A 55 -12.95 23.46 -7.09
C GLY A 55 -13.87 24.48 -6.39
N GLU A 56 -13.28 25.45 -5.73
CA GLU A 56 -13.83 26.78 -5.46
C GLU A 56 -15.21 26.91 -4.77
N THR A 57 -15.50 26.21 -3.69
CA THR A 57 -16.52 26.70 -2.75
C THR A 57 -16.02 26.61 -1.33
N LYS A 58 -15.36 27.68 -0.91
CA LYS A 58 -15.04 27.95 0.50
C LYS A 58 -16.32 28.30 1.24
N GLU A 59 -16.97 27.34 1.86
CA GLU A 59 -17.90 27.62 2.96
C GLU A 59 -17.75 26.58 4.08
N LYS A 60 -17.59 27.11 5.31
CA LYS A 60 -17.70 26.34 6.54
C LYS A 60 -19.12 25.83 6.68
N ARG A 61 -19.36 24.54 6.42
CA ARG A 61 -20.66 23.94 6.67
C ARG A 61 -20.68 23.05 7.89
N SER A 62 -21.82 23.07 8.56
CA SER A 62 -22.11 22.43 9.86
C SER A 62 -22.36 20.92 9.73
N PHE A 63 -22.71 20.27 10.84
CA PHE A 63 -22.89 18.83 11.01
C PHE A 63 -23.88 18.16 10.02
N GLU A 64 -24.83 18.90 9.45
CA GLU A 64 -25.80 18.44 8.46
C GLU A 64 -25.16 18.13 7.09
N ASP A 65 -24.04 18.79 6.77
CA ASP A 65 -23.31 18.61 5.50
C ASP A 65 -22.57 17.26 5.40
N ARG A 66 -22.45 16.50 6.47
CA ARG A 66 -21.79 15.20 6.45
C ARG A 66 -22.51 14.18 5.58
N HIS A 67 -23.83 14.21 5.55
CA HIS A 67 -24.60 13.28 4.71
C HIS A 67 -24.51 13.64 3.23
N GLU A 68 -24.53 14.91 2.89
CA GLU A 68 -24.31 15.36 1.52
C GLU A 68 -22.90 15.04 1.04
N SER A 69 -21.89 15.25 1.87
CA SER A 69 -20.50 14.91 1.55
C SER A 69 -20.27 13.41 1.37
N THR A 70 -20.90 12.56 2.21
CA THR A 70 -20.80 11.10 2.06
C THR A 70 -21.54 10.62 0.82
N LYS A 71 -22.71 11.20 0.51
CA LYS A 71 -23.42 10.91 -0.74
C LYS A 71 -22.57 11.28 -1.95
N ALA A 72 -22.03 12.50 -1.96
CA ALA A 72 -21.17 12.97 -3.04
C ALA A 72 -19.94 12.07 -3.22
N TYR A 73 -19.35 11.59 -2.13
CA TYR A 73 -18.26 10.61 -2.18
C TYR A 73 -18.69 9.28 -2.81
N ILE A 74 -19.83 8.74 -2.42
CA ILE A 74 -20.36 7.51 -3.02
C ILE A 74 -20.70 7.70 -4.49
N ASP A 75 -21.30 8.85 -4.86
CA ASP A 75 -21.62 9.19 -6.25
C ASP A 75 -20.34 9.34 -7.10
N TYR A 76 -19.26 9.86 -6.54
CA TYR A 76 -17.94 9.93 -7.16
C TYR A 76 -17.29 8.57 -7.34
N MET A 77 -17.35 7.70 -6.31
CA MET A 77 -16.69 6.39 -6.33
C MET A 77 -17.45 5.34 -7.13
N ARG A 78 -18.79 5.41 -7.18
CA ARG A 78 -19.63 4.42 -7.85
C ARG A 78 -19.23 4.15 -9.31
N PRO A 79 -19.13 5.14 -10.23
CA PRO A 79 -18.75 4.87 -11.62
C PRO A 79 -17.35 4.26 -11.72
N ARG A 80 -16.43 4.62 -10.83
CA ARG A 80 -15.08 4.06 -10.78
C ARG A 80 -15.09 2.60 -10.37
N CYS A 81 -15.86 2.25 -9.35
CA CYS A 81 -16.02 0.86 -8.90
C CYS A 81 -16.75 0.00 -9.95
N VAL A 82 -17.69 0.56 -10.72
CA VAL A 82 -18.33 -0.13 -11.86
C VAL A 82 -17.29 -0.46 -12.94
N GLU A 83 -16.43 0.49 -13.30
CA GLU A 83 -15.35 0.25 -14.26
C GLU A 83 -14.30 -0.75 -13.72
N ILE A 84 -13.95 -0.68 -12.44
CA ILE A 84 -13.08 -1.67 -11.79
C ILE A 84 -13.73 -3.07 -11.91
N ALA A 85 -15.01 -3.19 -11.61
CA ALA A 85 -15.72 -4.47 -11.76
C ALA A 85 -15.72 -4.95 -13.21
N ARG A 86 -15.80 -4.08 -14.23
CA ARG A 86 -15.73 -4.42 -15.64
C ARG A 86 -14.36 -4.97 -16.05
N VAL A 87 -13.28 -4.28 -15.63
CA VAL A 87 -11.91 -4.67 -16.02
C VAL A 87 -11.38 -5.89 -15.26
N LEU A 88 -11.99 -6.27 -14.13
CA LEU A 88 -11.62 -7.49 -13.40
C LEU A 88 -11.98 -8.75 -14.20
N LYS A 89 -11.04 -9.70 -14.24
CA LYS A 89 -11.27 -11.07 -14.73
C LYS A 89 -12.34 -11.78 -13.91
N LYS A 90 -12.94 -12.84 -14.43
CA LYS A 90 -13.88 -13.67 -13.66
C LYS A 90 -13.25 -14.24 -12.40
N THR A 91 -11.97 -14.57 -12.44
CA THR A 91 -11.16 -15.03 -11.29
C THR A 91 -10.58 -13.89 -10.44
N GLY A 92 -10.90 -12.65 -10.77
CA GLY A 92 -10.29 -11.46 -10.18
C GLY A 92 -10.83 -11.12 -8.80
N SER A 93 -9.97 -10.46 -8.03
CA SER A 93 -10.20 -10.00 -6.66
C SER A 93 -10.13 -8.49 -6.56
N PHE A 94 -10.95 -7.92 -5.68
CA PHE A 94 -11.00 -6.49 -5.43
C PHE A 94 -10.87 -6.17 -3.94
N TYR A 95 -9.98 -5.24 -3.61
CA TYR A 95 -9.78 -4.73 -2.25
C TYR A 95 -10.02 -3.23 -2.22
N TYR A 96 -10.95 -2.80 -1.39
CA TYR A 96 -11.28 -1.39 -1.17
C TYR A 96 -10.87 -0.99 0.25
N HIS A 97 -9.88 -0.13 0.37
CA HIS A 97 -9.41 0.39 1.66
C HIS A 97 -10.15 1.68 1.99
N CYS A 98 -10.69 1.79 3.17
CA CYS A 98 -11.35 3.00 3.66
C CYS A 98 -11.28 3.10 5.19
N ASP A 99 -11.59 4.28 5.69
CA ASP A 99 -11.77 4.50 7.12
C ASP A 99 -13.25 4.39 7.53
N TRP A 100 -13.52 4.56 8.81
CA TRP A 100 -14.84 4.44 9.40
C TRP A 100 -15.86 5.48 8.89
N HIS A 101 -15.43 6.61 8.30
CA HIS A 101 -16.34 7.66 7.84
C HIS A 101 -17.24 7.19 6.69
N ALA A 102 -16.67 6.42 5.78
CA ALA A 102 -17.37 5.98 4.57
C ALA A 102 -17.62 4.47 4.51
N SER A 103 -16.98 3.65 5.35
CA SER A 103 -16.94 2.19 5.20
C SER A 103 -18.31 1.54 5.00
N HIS A 104 -19.31 1.89 5.84
CA HIS A 104 -20.64 1.29 5.78
C HIS A 104 -21.37 1.61 4.46
N TYR A 105 -21.25 2.83 3.96
CA TYR A 105 -21.85 3.25 2.69
C TYR A 105 -21.12 2.64 1.50
N VAL A 106 -19.80 2.53 1.58
CA VAL A 106 -18.98 1.85 0.58
C VAL A 106 -19.37 0.38 0.49
N LYS A 107 -19.55 -0.31 1.64
CA LYS A 107 -20.01 -1.72 1.66
C LYS A 107 -21.31 -1.89 0.89
N VAL A 108 -22.32 -1.06 1.17
CA VAL A 108 -23.62 -1.11 0.48
C VAL A 108 -23.47 -0.83 -1.03
N MET A 109 -22.64 0.16 -1.40
CA MET A 109 -22.36 0.45 -2.81
C MET A 109 -21.71 -0.74 -3.51
N LEU A 110 -20.75 -1.39 -2.88
CA LEU A 110 -20.03 -2.54 -3.47
C LEU A 110 -20.92 -3.78 -3.59
N ASP A 111 -21.82 -4.02 -2.63
CA ASP A 111 -22.83 -5.08 -2.75
C ASP A 111 -23.73 -4.91 -3.98
N GLN A 112 -24.09 -3.65 -4.31
CA GLN A 112 -24.88 -3.35 -5.51
C GLN A 112 -24.09 -3.54 -6.81
N ILE A 113 -22.76 -3.41 -6.79
CA ILE A 113 -21.91 -3.51 -7.98
C ILE A 113 -21.42 -4.94 -8.20
N PHE A 114 -20.92 -5.60 -7.16
CA PHE A 114 -20.33 -6.93 -7.23
C PHE A 114 -21.33 -8.04 -6.91
N GLY A 115 -22.34 -7.75 -6.09
CA GLY A 115 -23.26 -8.70 -5.48
C GLY A 115 -22.83 -9.09 -4.07
N GLU A 116 -23.77 -9.14 -3.14
CA GLU A 116 -23.51 -9.47 -1.72
C GLU A 116 -22.88 -10.87 -1.56
N SER A 117 -23.25 -11.82 -2.44
CA SER A 117 -22.72 -13.19 -2.43
C SER A 117 -21.22 -13.27 -2.77
N PHE A 118 -20.64 -12.24 -3.35
CA PHE A 118 -19.22 -12.17 -3.69
C PHE A 118 -18.39 -11.37 -2.70
N PHE A 119 -19.01 -10.92 -1.61
CA PHE A 119 -18.30 -10.37 -0.47
C PHE A 119 -17.58 -11.49 0.30
N GLN A 120 -16.27 -11.40 0.43
CA GLN A 120 -15.46 -12.42 1.08
C GLN A 120 -15.18 -12.06 2.54
N ASN A 121 -14.64 -10.86 2.79
CA ASN A 121 -14.27 -10.42 4.13
C ASN A 121 -14.31 -8.90 4.30
N GLU A 122 -14.59 -8.48 5.52
CA GLU A 122 -14.18 -7.22 6.08
C GLU A 122 -12.88 -7.44 6.86
N ILE A 123 -11.80 -6.80 6.42
CA ILE A 123 -10.49 -6.89 7.05
C ILE A 123 -10.30 -5.62 7.88
N ILE A 124 -9.97 -5.81 9.16
CA ILE A 124 -9.68 -4.74 10.10
C ILE A 124 -8.17 -4.64 10.28
N TRP A 125 -7.59 -3.57 9.74
CA TRP A 125 -6.16 -3.32 9.90
C TRP A 125 -5.90 -2.24 10.95
N LYS A 126 -5.13 -2.59 11.99
CA LYS A 126 -4.71 -1.64 13.04
C LYS A 126 -3.64 -0.69 12.50
N ARG A 127 -4.06 0.52 12.13
CA ARG A 127 -3.20 1.53 11.46
C ARG A 127 -2.44 2.46 12.41
N THR A 128 -2.80 2.52 13.70
CA THR A 128 -2.17 3.43 14.65
C THR A 128 -2.21 2.86 16.07
N PHE A 129 -1.47 3.50 16.96
CA PHE A 129 -1.46 3.15 18.38
C PHE A 129 -2.59 3.85 19.13
N ALA A 130 -2.82 3.43 20.37
CA ALA A 130 -3.78 4.08 21.25
C ALA A 130 -3.38 5.54 21.54
N HIS A 131 -4.36 6.44 21.53
CA HIS A 131 -4.19 7.83 21.90
C HIS A 131 -4.89 8.09 23.23
N GLY A 132 -4.18 8.68 24.20
CA GLY A 132 -4.76 9.12 25.47
C GLY A 132 -5.60 10.40 25.31
N GLY A 133 -6.56 10.63 26.21
CA GLY A 133 -7.32 11.87 26.30
C GLY A 133 -8.60 11.95 25.48
N ALA A 134 -9.05 10.87 24.85
CA ALA A 134 -10.33 10.84 24.14
C ALA A 134 -11.50 10.52 25.10
N SER A 135 -12.63 11.20 24.93
CA SER A 135 -13.89 10.91 25.63
C SER A 135 -14.66 9.71 25.05
N ARG A 136 -14.07 9.01 24.07
CA ARG A 136 -14.62 7.84 23.37
C ARG A 136 -13.50 6.88 22.97
N TYR A 137 -13.86 5.69 22.50
CA TYR A 137 -12.86 4.76 21.93
C TYR A 137 -12.13 5.39 20.75
N GLY A 138 -10.80 5.27 20.70
CA GLY A 138 -9.96 5.80 19.63
C GLY A 138 -10.15 5.04 18.31
N ASN A 139 -10.19 5.75 17.20
CA ASN A 139 -10.26 5.17 15.85
C ASN A 139 -8.83 4.72 15.44
N VAL A 140 -8.48 3.49 15.80
CA VAL A 140 -7.12 2.95 15.62
C VAL A 140 -6.97 2.04 14.42
N HIS A 141 -8.03 1.85 13.63
CA HIS A 141 -8.03 0.94 12.49
C HIS A 141 -8.62 1.56 11.22
N ASP A 142 -8.27 0.97 10.10
CA ASP A 142 -8.96 1.12 8.82
C ASP A 142 -9.63 -0.20 8.45
N THR A 143 -10.61 -0.11 7.55
CA THR A 143 -11.36 -1.24 7.01
C THR A 143 -10.91 -1.49 5.57
N ILE A 144 -10.71 -2.77 5.21
CA ILE A 144 -10.45 -3.18 3.84
C ILE A 144 -11.52 -4.19 3.45
N PHE A 145 -12.37 -3.84 2.51
CA PHE A 145 -13.38 -4.76 1.97
C PHE A 145 -12.76 -5.63 0.89
N TYR A 146 -12.97 -6.94 0.99
CA TYR A 146 -12.52 -7.91 0.02
C TYR A 146 -13.72 -8.50 -0.72
N TYR A 147 -13.73 -8.33 -2.04
CA TYR A 147 -14.70 -8.88 -2.97
C TYR A 147 -14.01 -9.72 -4.03
N THR A 148 -14.76 -10.69 -4.59
CA THR A 148 -14.34 -11.44 -5.78
C THR A 148 -15.33 -11.21 -6.91
N LYS A 149 -14.90 -11.46 -8.15
CA LYS A 149 -15.78 -11.31 -9.34
C LYS A 149 -16.70 -12.49 -9.53
N SER A 150 -16.32 -13.66 -9.00
CA SER A 150 -17.10 -14.90 -9.05
C SER A 150 -16.71 -15.83 -7.89
N ASN A 151 -17.29 -17.01 -7.82
CA ASN A 151 -16.91 -18.06 -6.87
C ASN A 151 -15.62 -18.79 -7.26
N ASP A 152 -15.15 -18.62 -8.49
CA ASP A 152 -13.87 -19.16 -8.96
C ASP A 152 -12.85 -18.02 -8.97
N TYR A 153 -12.03 -17.93 -7.91
CA TYR A 153 -11.07 -16.86 -7.72
C TYR A 153 -9.72 -17.36 -7.20
N THR A 154 -8.69 -16.59 -7.47
CA THR A 154 -7.33 -16.89 -6.98
C THR A 154 -7.26 -16.64 -5.47
N TRP A 155 -6.93 -17.70 -4.72
CA TRP A 155 -6.69 -17.62 -3.29
C TRP A 155 -5.48 -18.45 -2.88
N ASN A 156 -4.43 -17.78 -2.43
CA ASN A 156 -3.22 -18.39 -1.89
C ASN A 156 -3.23 -18.23 -0.37
N LYS A 157 -3.41 -19.31 0.34
CA LYS A 157 -3.47 -19.31 1.81
C LYS A 157 -2.21 -18.66 2.40
N GLN A 158 -2.40 -17.67 3.24
CA GLN A 158 -1.33 -16.94 3.93
C GLN A 158 -1.29 -17.33 5.40
N PHE A 159 -0.11 -17.25 5.98
CA PHE A 159 0.13 -17.57 7.39
C PHE A 159 0.87 -16.44 8.09
N GLN A 160 0.65 -16.31 9.37
CA GLN A 160 1.43 -15.44 10.25
C GLN A 160 2.16 -16.29 11.29
N PRO A 161 3.33 -15.86 11.78
CA PRO A 161 4.00 -16.57 12.88
C PRO A 161 3.09 -16.73 14.09
N TYR A 162 3.28 -17.81 14.84
CA TYR A 162 2.65 -17.94 16.15
C TYR A 162 3.16 -16.83 17.08
N ASP A 163 2.29 -16.28 17.92
CA ASP A 163 2.74 -15.41 19.00
C ASP A 163 3.43 -16.23 20.12
N GLU A 164 4.30 -15.57 20.89
CA GLU A 164 5.09 -16.25 21.92
C GLU A 164 4.20 -16.93 22.99
N ALA A 165 3.13 -16.26 23.41
CA ALA A 165 2.22 -16.80 24.42
C ALA A 165 1.50 -18.04 23.90
N TYR A 166 1.13 -18.06 22.62
CA TYR A 166 0.57 -19.25 21.97
C TYR A 166 1.58 -20.39 21.93
N VAL A 167 2.84 -20.09 21.54
CA VAL A 167 3.91 -21.09 21.50
C VAL A 167 4.18 -21.66 22.89
N GLU A 168 4.23 -20.84 23.93
CA GLU A 168 4.43 -21.28 25.30
C GLU A 168 3.29 -22.15 25.82
N THR A 169 2.06 -21.85 25.45
CA THR A 169 0.86 -22.54 25.93
C THR A 169 0.61 -23.87 25.22
N PHE A 170 0.76 -23.90 23.90
CA PHE A 170 0.32 -25.04 23.10
C PHE A 170 1.46 -25.93 22.59
N PHE A 171 2.68 -25.38 22.39
CA PHE A 171 3.86 -26.15 22.04
C PHE A 171 4.62 -26.54 23.31
N ASP A 172 3.93 -27.25 24.21
CA ASP A 172 4.36 -27.57 25.56
C ASP A 172 5.38 -28.73 25.64
N HIS A 173 5.59 -29.45 24.53
CA HIS A 173 6.55 -30.52 24.42
C HIS A 173 7.87 -30.07 23.81
N LYS A 174 8.98 -30.74 24.21
CA LYS A 174 10.30 -30.56 23.57
C LYS A 174 10.86 -31.93 23.18
N ASP A 175 11.54 -31.98 22.05
CA ASP A 175 12.32 -33.15 21.65
C ASP A 175 13.73 -33.11 22.29
N GLU A 176 14.55 -34.14 22.01
CA GLU A 176 15.93 -34.26 22.52
C GLU A 176 16.86 -33.11 22.08
N ARG A 177 16.51 -32.40 20.99
CA ARG A 177 17.23 -31.22 20.46
C ARG A 177 16.70 -29.91 21.06
N GLY A 178 15.68 -29.98 21.92
CA GLY A 178 15.03 -28.81 22.51
C GLY A 178 14.00 -28.14 21.63
N LEU A 179 13.67 -28.70 20.46
CA LEU A 179 12.66 -28.15 19.55
C LEU A 179 11.26 -28.34 20.12
N ARG A 180 10.48 -27.26 20.15
CA ARG A 180 9.11 -27.29 20.67
C ARG A 180 8.15 -27.89 19.66
N TRP A 181 7.22 -28.73 20.14
CA TRP A 181 6.16 -29.33 19.35
C TRP A 181 4.85 -29.46 20.14
N MET A 182 3.75 -29.51 19.40
CA MET A 182 2.41 -29.74 19.93
C MET A 182 1.80 -31.02 19.36
N ARG A 183 0.84 -31.59 20.09
CA ARG A 183 0.09 -32.77 19.64
C ARG A 183 -1.04 -32.34 18.70
N MET A 184 -1.10 -32.93 17.52
CA MET A 184 -2.21 -32.76 16.59
C MET A 184 -2.94 -34.07 16.33
N ASP A 185 -4.24 -33.98 16.10
CA ASP A 185 -5.05 -35.10 15.71
C ASP A 185 -4.67 -35.59 14.31
N LEU A 186 -4.58 -36.91 14.17
CA LEU A 186 -4.44 -37.64 12.91
C LEU A 186 -5.77 -38.24 12.47
N THR A 187 -6.87 -37.91 13.17
CA THR A 187 -8.19 -38.44 12.90
C THR A 187 -9.20 -37.35 12.78
N GLY A 188 -10.16 -37.53 11.85
CA GLY A 188 -11.36 -36.71 11.69
C GLY A 188 -12.61 -37.38 12.24
N ASP A 189 -13.67 -36.63 12.47
CA ASP A 189 -14.93 -37.13 12.98
C ASP A 189 -15.71 -37.86 11.86
N GLY A 190 -16.45 -38.86 12.25
CA GLY A 190 -17.26 -39.70 11.37
C GLY A 190 -16.49 -40.90 10.82
N VAL A 191 -17.26 -41.93 10.49
CA VAL A 191 -16.75 -43.17 9.89
C VAL A 191 -16.67 -42.97 8.37
N ARG A 192 -15.60 -43.44 7.75
CA ARG A 192 -15.44 -43.49 6.30
C ARG A 192 -15.15 -44.89 5.81
N ASN A 193 -15.70 -45.25 4.66
CA ASN A 193 -15.35 -46.45 3.93
C ASN A 193 -14.08 -46.19 3.10
N GLY A 194 -13.20 -47.15 3.01
CA GLY A 194 -11.92 -47.07 2.31
C GLY A 194 -10.74 -46.99 3.25
N ASP A 195 -9.55 -46.72 2.71
CA ASP A 195 -8.25 -46.78 3.41
C ASP A 195 -8.20 -45.90 4.67
N SER A 196 -8.85 -44.77 4.69
CA SER A 196 -8.90 -43.90 5.87
C SER A 196 -9.75 -44.44 7.02
N GLY A 197 -10.58 -45.46 6.78
CA GLY A 197 -11.35 -46.19 7.79
C GLY A 197 -10.65 -47.44 8.29
N GLU A 198 -9.64 -47.95 7.58
CA GLU A 198 -8.96 -49.19 7.91
C GLU A 198 -8.04 -49.06 9.14
N PRO A 199 -7.94 -50.12 9.96
CA PRO A 199 -7.02 -50.11 11.10
C PRO A 199 -5.55 -49.91 10.70
N TRP A 200 -4.80 -49.24 11.57
CA TRP A 200 -3.36 -49.08 11.43
C TRP A 200 -2.65 -49.52 12.70
N ARG A 201 -1.68 -50.43 12.58
CA ARG A 201 -0.91 -51.03 13.70
C ARG A 201 -1.77 -51.47 14.90
N GLY A 202 -2.91 -52.07 14.58
CA GLY A 202 -3.84 -52.61 15.59
C GLY A 202 -4.77 -51.54 16.22
N ILE A 203 -4.73 -50.30 15.73
CA ILE A 203 -5.63 -49.24 16.17
C ILE A 203 -6.76 -49.07 15.17
N ASP A 204 -7.96 -49.44 15.59
CA ASP A 204 -9.19 -49.25 14.84
C ASP A 204 -9.81 -47.92 15.26
N VAL A 205 -9.76 -46.92 14.34
CA VAL A 205 -10.35 -45.60 14.55
C VAL A 205 -11.85 -45.60 14.24
N THR A 206 -12.30 -46.54 13.39
CA THR A 206 -13.71 -46.67 12.98
C THR A 206 -14.57 -47.13 14.15
N ALA A 207 -14.05 -48.03 14.99
CA ALA A 207 -14.69 -48.43 16.24
C ALA A 207 -14.89 -47.26 17.23
N LYS A 208 -14.19 -46.14 17.01
CA LYS A 208 -14.29 -44.91 17.83
C LYS A 208 -15.11 -43.83 17.12
N GLY A 209 -15.78 -44.13 16.01
CA GLY A 209 -16.57 -43.18 15.22
C GLY A 209 -15.70 -42.18 14.44
N ARG A 210 -14.44 -42.52 14.13
CA ARG A 210 -13.48 -41.64 13.47
C ARG A 210 -12.88 -42.28 12.21
N HIS A 211 -12.14 -41.51 11.44
CA HIS A 211 -11.32 -41.98 10.32
C HIS A 211 -9.94 -41.31 10.38
N TRP A 212 -8.95 -41.87 9.70
CA TRP A 212 -7.64 -41.27 9.56
C TRP A 212 -7.74 -40.00 8.70
N ALA A 213 -7.18 -38.89 9.19
CA ALA A 213 -7.18 -37.60 8.52
C ALA A 213 -5.80 -36.93 8.71
N ILE A 214 -4.94 -37.10 7.73
CA ILE A 214 -3.59 -36.51 7.74
C ILE A 214 -3.71 -35.10 7.13
N PRO A 215 -3.30 -34.03 7.84
CA PRO A 215 -3.38 -32.67 7.32
C PRO A 215 -2.54 -32.48 6.04
N THR A 216 -3.06 -31.73 5.08
CA THR A 216 -2.40 -31.49 3.78
C THR A 216 -1.04 -30.81 3.93
N GLU A 217 -0.90 -29.90 4.89
CA GLU A 217 0.36 -29.22 5.17
C GLU A 217 1.47 -30.22 5.56
N GLU A 218 1.11 -31.25 6.33
CA GLU A 218 2.04 -32.28 6.76
C GLU A 218 2.37 -33.24 5.61
N MET A 219 1.40 -33.51 4.73
CA MET A 219 1.66 -34.29 3.51
C MET A 219 2.73 -33.63 2.65
N LEU A 220 2.65 -32.31 2.46
CA LEU A 220 3.64 -31.54 1.73
C LEU A 220 5.00 -31.49 2.45
N GLN A 221 4.99 -31.25 3.76
CA GLN A 221 6.20 -31.16 4.58
C GLN A 221 7.02 -32.44 4.54
N TYR A 222 6.37 -33.59 4.66
CA TYR A 222 7.01 -34.91 4.66
C TYR A 222 7.08 -35.54 3.27
N ARG A 223 6.69 -34.79 2.21
CA ARG A 223 6.68 -35.23 0.80
C ARG A 223 5.94 -36.55 0.59
N LEU A 224 4.81 -36.71 1.28
CA LEU A 224 4.00 -37.91 1.17
C LEU A 224 3.29 -37.93 -0.20
N PRO A 225 3.30 -39.08 -0.92
CA PRO A 225 2.59 -39.17 -2.20
C PRO A 225 1.10 -38.92 -2.01
N ALA A 226 0.48 -38.20 -2.94
CA ALA A 226 -0.94 -37.87 -2.87
C ALA A 226 -1.82 -39.13 -3.00
N ASP A 227 -1.38 -40.08 -3.80
CA ASP A 227 -2.02 -41.37 -4.12
C ASP A 227 -1.73 -42.50 -3.12
N ALA A 228 -0.81 -42.30 -2.17
CA ALA A 228 -0.55 -43.27 -1.12
C ALA A 228 -1.77 -43.45 -0.19
N THR A 229 -1.97 -44.66 0.33
CA THR A 229 -3.01 -44.96 1.31
C THR A 229 -2.77 -44.22 2.61
N SER A 230 -3.80 -44.10 3.43
CA SER A 230 -3.68 -43.53 4.79
C SER A 230 -2.66 -44.29 5.67
N GLN A 231 -2.57 -45.60 5.54
CA GLN A 231 -1.64 -46.46 6.28
C GLN A 231 -0.20 -46.23 5.83
N GLU A 232 0.08 -46.15 4.54
CA GLU A 232 1.40 -45.81 3.98
C GLU A 232 1.87 -44.41 4.39
N LYS A 233 0.96 -43.43 4.40
CA LYS A 233 1.24 -42.08 4.89
C LYS A 233 1.57 -42.09 6.40
N LEU A 234 0.83 -42.84 7.20
CA LEU A 234 1.07 -42.97 8.62
C LEU A 234 2.40 -43.70 8.93
N ASP A 235 2.74 -44.75 8.15
CA ASP A 235 4.03 -45.44 8.28
C ASP A 235 5.20 -44.51 7.93
N ALA A 236 5.08 -43.70 6.90
CA ALA A 236 6.10 -42.73 6.54
C ALA A 236 6.27 -41.65 7.61
N LEU A 237 5.18 -41.15 8.22
CA LEU A 237 5.25 -40.23 9.34
C LEU A 237 5.89 -40.85 10.58
N ASP A 238 5.61 -42.10 10.87
CA ASP A 238 6.21 -42.81 12.00
C ASP A 238 7.71 -43.07 11.76
N ALA A 239 8.09 -43.50 10.59
CA ALA A 239 9.49 -43.65 10.19
C ALA A 239 10.28 -42.32 10.28
N ALA A 240 9.62 -41.19 9.99
CA ALA A 240 10.19 -39.84 10.16
C ALA A 240 10.24 -39.37 11.64
N GLY A 241 9.78 -40.17 12.61
CA GLY A 241 9.70 -39.80 14.02
C GLY A 241 8.66 -38.74 14.33
N ALA A 242 7.73 -38.51 13.42
CA ALA A 242 6.70 -37.47 13.53
C ALA A 242 5.49 -37.93 14.36
N ILE A 243 5.37 -39.21 14.70
CA ILE A 243 4.27 -39.76 15.50
C ILE A 243 4.59 -39.71 16.98
N HIS A 244 3.65 -39.23 17.76
CA HIS A 244 3.65 -39.37 19.22
C HIS A 244 2.70 -40.48 19.63
N TRP A 245 3.27 -41.54 20.17
CA TRP A 245 2.53 -42.70 20.68
C TRP A 245 2.07 -42.45 22.12
N PRO A 246 0.77 -42.61 22.41
CA PRO A 246 0.26 -42.46 23.76
C PRO A 246 0.72 -43.62 24.64
N LYS A 247 0.93 -43.34 25.94
CA LYS A 247 1.29 -44.37 26.92
C LYS A 247 0.19 -45.45 27.12
N LYS A 248 -1.06 -45.07 26.85
CA LYS A 248 -2.22 -45.98 26.99
C LYS A 248 -2.27 -46.93 25.79
N VAL A 249 -2.31 -48.23 26.06
CA VAL A 249 -2.48 -49.27 25.03
C VAL A 249 -3.79 -49.06 24.28
N GLY A 250 -3.75 -49.10 22.92
CA GLY A 250 -4.89 -48.86 22.06
C GLY A 250 -5.28 -47.36 21.97
N GLY A 251 -4.49 -46.46 22.50
CA GLY A 251 -4.66 -45.04 22.34
C GLY A 251 -4.37 -44.60 20.90
N VAL A 252 -5.12 -43.62 20.39
CA VAL A 252 -4.91 -43.05 19.05
C VAL A 252 -3.63 -42.20 19.06
N PRO A 253 -2.66 -42.48 18.17
CA PRO A 253 -1.44 -41.69 18.06
C PRO A 253 -1.74 -40.30 17.56
N ARG A 254 -0.84 -39.38 17.86
CA ARG A 254 -0.93 -37.97 17.50
C ARG A 254 0.27 -37.58 16.66
N LEU A 255 0.10 -36.60 15.78
CA LEU A 255 1.19 -36.01 15.05
C LEU A 255 1.96 -35.03 15.94
N LYS A 256 3.29 -35.05 15.86
CA LYS A 256 4.16 -34.02 16.46
C LYS A 256 4.26 -32.84 15.46
N ARG A 257 3.53 -31.76 15.69
CA ARG A 257 3.69 -30.52 14.90
C ARG A 257 4.77 -29.66 15.57
N TYR A 258 5.89 -29.50 14.89
CA TYR A 258 7.00 -28.67 15.35
C TYR A 258 6.75 -27.20 14.99
N VAL A 259 7.09 -26.28 15.90
CA VAL A 259 6.88 -24.84 15.70
C VAL A 259 7.74 -24.29 14.55
N ASP A 260 8.98 -24.76 14.44
CA ASP A 260 9.95 -24.35 13.42
C ASP A 260 9.63 -24.87 12.00
N LYS A 261 8.83 -25.92 11.92
CA LYS A 261 8.39 -26.52 10.66
C LYS A 261 6.97 -26.14 10.26
N SER A 262 6.22 -25.55 11.18
CA SER A 262 4.85 -25.12 10.93
C SER A 262 4.85 -23.79 10.15
N PRO A 263 3.98 -23.62 9.16
CA PRO A 263 3.84 -22.35 8.46
C PRO A 263 3.29 -21.21 9.35
N GLY A 264 2.79 -21.53 10.53
CA GLY A 264 2.16 -20.59 11.45
C GLY A 264 0.64 -20.72 11.51
N VAL A 265 -0.01 -19.67 11.95
CA VAL A 265 -1.48 -19.55 12.01
C VAL A 265 -2.00 -19.03 10.69
N PRO A 266 -3.03 -19.65 10.07
CA PRO A 266 -3.68 -19.06 8.90
C PRO A 266 -4.16 -17.64 9.21
N LEU A 267 -3.90 -16.72 8.30
CA LEU A 267 -4.34 -15.33 8.44
C LEU A 267 -5.86 -15.24 8.58
N GLN A 268 -6.29 -14.39 9.48
CA GLN A 268 -7.69 -14.07 9.72
C GLN A 268 -7.99 -12.62 9.30
N SER A 269 -9.21 -12.15 9.54
CA SER A 269 -9.66 -10.82 9.11
C SER A 269 -9.21 -9.65 10.01
N VAL A 270 -8.55 -9.90 11.13
CA VAL A 270 -8.00 -8.85 12.00
C VAL A 270 -6.48 -8.83 11.90
N TRP A 271 -5.95 -7.73 11.37
CA TRP A 271 -4.52 -7.54 11.12
C TRP A 271 -3.93 -6.52 12.10
N ASN A 272 -3.22 -6.98 13.10
CA ASN A 272 -2.55 -6.17 14.12
C ASN A 272 -1.02 -6.34 14.10
N ASP A 273 -0.51 -7.21 13.28
CA ASP A 273 0.91 -7.57 13.14
C ASP A 273 1.65 -6.66 12.13
N ILE A 274 0.94 -6.01 11.22
CA ILE A 274 1.53 -5.03 10.30
C ILE A 274 1.46 -3.64 10.94
N ARG A 275 2.64 -3.14 11.34
CA ARG A 275 2.76 -1.82 11.97
C ARG A 275 2.62 -0.69 10.96
N PRO A 276 2.04 0.46 11.35
CA PRO A 276 2.05 1.67 10.52
C PRO A 276 3.48 2.18 10.33
N ILE A 277 3.71 2.93 9.24
CA ILE A 277 4.99 3.56 8.97
C ILE A 277 5.19 4.69 10.00
N HIS A 278 6.21 4.57 10.83
CA HIS A 278 6.59 5.60 11.80
C HIS A 278 7.66 6.55 11.24
N ASN A 279 7.90 7.64 11.94
CA ASN A 279 8.79 8.72 11.48
C ASN A 279 10.23 8.30 11.17
N MET A 280 10.73 7.25 11.81
CA MET A 280 12.09 6.74 11.65
C MET A 280 12.17 5.51 10.72
N SER A 281 11.08 5.16 10.06
CA SER A 281 11.07 4.01 9.13
C SER A 281 11.87 4.35 7.86
N SER A 282 12.77 3.46 7.47
CA SER A 282 13.51 3.54 6.20
C SER A 282 12.59 3.48 4.96
N GLU A 283 11.38 2.97 5.14
CA GLU A 283 10.35 2.91 4.09
C GLU A 283 9.67 4.26 3.85
N ARG A 284 9.82 5.23 4.78
CA ARG A 284 9.11 6.49 4.72
C ARG A 284 9.63 7.40 3.61
N LEU A 285 8.74 7.76 2.69
CA LEU A 285 9.03 8.67 1.57
C LEU A 285 8.64 10.13 1.85
N GLY A 286 8.05 10.41 3.02
CA GLY A 286 7.47 11.73 3.29
C GLY A 286 6.12 12.00 2.59
N TYR A 287 5.63 11.06 1.78
CA TYR A 287 4.32 11.18 1.13
C TYR A 287 3.19 10.98 2.16
N PRO A 288 2.22 11.91 2.23
CA PRO A 288 1.06 11.74 3.10
C PRO A 288 0.33 10.43 2.78
N THR A 289 -0.24 9.78 3.79
CA THR A 289 -1.07 8.56 3.63
C THR A 289 -0.36 7.31 3.10
N GLN A 290 0.98 7.30 2.99
CA GLN A 290 1.73 6.12 2.56
C GLN A 290 1.37 4.89 3.40
N LYS A 291 0.99 3.79 2.73
CA LYS A 291 0.72 2.50 3.38
C LYS A 291 2.00 1.66 3.49
N PRO A 292 2.11 0.79 4.52
CA PRO A 292 3.24 -0.13 4.64
C PRO A 292 3.30 -1.10 3.46
N LEU A 293 4.51 -1.38 2.98
CA LEU A 293 4.73 -2.33 1.88
C LEU A 293 4.21 -3.73 2.23
N ALA A 294 4.43 -4.17 3.47
CA ALA A 294 3.97 -5.47 3.97
C ALA A 294 2.45 -5.67 3.86
N LEU A 295 1.66 -4.59 3.98
CA LEU A 295 0.21 -4.65 3.82
C LEU A 295 -0.16 -5.05 2.39
N LEU A 296 0.45 -4.41 1.41
CA LEU A 296 0.18 -4.66 0.00
C LEU A 296 0.77 -5.99 -0.47
N GLU A 297 1.97 -6.36 0.02
CA GLU A 297 2.55 -7.67 -0.25
C GLU A 297 1.64 -8.81 0.23
N ARG A 298 1.01 -8.67 1.40
CA ARG A 298 0.05 -9.66 1.93
C ARG A 298 -1.16 -9.83 1.02
N ILE A 299 -1.79 -8.74 0.62
CA ILE A 299 -2.95 -8.73 -0.29
C ILE A 299 -2.58 -9.36 -1.63
N ILE A 300 -1.46 -8.92 -2.22
CA ILE A 300 -1.02 -9.38 -3.54
C ILE A 300 -0.67 -10.88 -3.51
N LYS A 301 0.03 -11.35 -2.47
CA LYS A 301 0.35 -12.77 -2.31
C LYS A 301 -0.91 -13.64 -2.18
N ALA A 302 -1.92 -13.15 -1.45
CA ALA A 302 -3.16 -13.90 -1.21
C ALA A 302 -4.00 -14.05 -2.49
N SER A 303 -4.08 -13.00 -3.33
CA SER A 303 -5.09 -12.93 -4.40
C SER A 303 -4.48 -12.76 -5.79
N SER A 304 -3.22 -13.13 -5.99
CA SER A 304 -2.59 -13.16 -7.31
C SER A 304 -1.42 -14.14 -7.38
N ASN A 305 -1.04 -14.52 -8.59
CA ASN A 305 0.12 -15.36 -8.91
C ASN A 305 1.18 -14.56 -9.64
N PRO A 306 2.44 -15.05 -9.76
CA PRO A 306 3.45 -14.42 -10.61
C PRO A 306 2.92 -14.18 -12.03
N ASN A 307 3.25 -13.02 -12.61
CA ASN A 307 2.77 -12.49 -13.89
C ASN A 307 1.29 -12.07 -13.96
N ASP A 308 0.49 -12.27 -12.92
CA ASP A 308 -0.85 -11.70 -12.86
C ASP A 308 -0.80 -10.16 -12.83
N ILE A 309 -1.86 -9.51 -13.32
CA ILE A 309 -1.94 -8.06 -13.44
C ILE A 309 -2.61 -7.47 -12.19
N VAL A 310 -1.86 -6.64 -11.48
CA VAL A 310 -2.31 -5.86 -10.32
C VAL A 310 -2.61 -4.43 -10.75
N LEU A 311 -3.81 -3.95 -10.50
CA LEU A 311 -4.25 -2.58 -10.73
C LEU A 311 -4.36 -1.84 -9.41
N ASP A 312 -3.78 -0.64 -9.36
CA ASP A 312 -4.09 0.36 -8.33
C ASP A 312 -4.53 1.65 -9.01
N ALA A 313 -5.82 1.99 -8.84
CA ALA A 313 -6.42 3.15 -9.51
C ALA A 313 -6.33 4.45 -8.68
N PHE A 314 -5.73 4.39 -7.48
CA PHE A 314 -5.46 5.51 -6.58
C PHE A 314 -4.08 5.33 -5.93
N CYS A 315 -3.07 5.25 -6.77
CA CYS A 315 -1.74 4.75 -6.39
C CYS A 315 -1.03 5.55 -5.31
N GLY A 316 -1.29 6.86 -5.18
CA GLY A 316 -0.49 7.72 -4.32
C GLY A 316 1.01 7.58 -4.63
N CYS A 317 1.80 7.27 -3.61
CA CYS A 317 3.25 7.03 -3.79
C CYS A 317 3.62 5.64 -4.33
N GLY A 318 2.64 4.85 -4.81
CA GLY A 318 2.88 3.60 -5.53
C GLY A 318 3.21 2.39 -4.67
N THR A 319 2.72 2.28 -3.45
CA THR A 319 3.04 1.13 -2.58
C THR A 319 2.56 -0.20 -3.19
N ALA A 320 1.36 -0.22 -3.78
CA ALA A 320 0.82 -1.43 -4.41
C ALA A 320 1.64 -1.85 -5.64
N VAL A 321 1.99 -0.91 -6.53
CA VAL A 321 2.78 -1.23 -7.73
C VAL A 321 4.21 -1.66 -7.39
N VAL A 322 4.80 -1.09 -6.33
CA VAL A 322 6.11 -1.54 -5.81
C VAL A 322 6.02 -2.96 -5.25
N ALA A 323 4.98 -3.26 -4.48
CA ALA A 323 4.75 -4.62 -3.97
C ALA A 323 4.55 -5.62 -5.12
N ALA A 324 3.74 -5.26 -6.12
CA ALA A 324 3.52 -6.07 -7.32
C ALA A 324 4.84 -6.35 -8.07
N GLN A 325 5.66 -5.32 -8.30
CA GLN A 325 6.97 -5.47 -8.95
C GLN A 325 7.90 -6.41 -8.18
N LYS A 326 7.98 -6.26 -6.84
CA LYS A 326 8.82 -7.13 -5.99
C LYS A 326 8.38 -8.58 -5.97
N LEU A 327 7.11 -8.83 -6.23
CA LEU A 327 6.50 -10.15 -6.22
C LEU A 327 6.35 -10.75 -7.64
N ASP A 328 7.02 -10.19 -8.63
CA ASP A 328 6.98 -10.62 -10.04
C ASP A 328 5.57 -10.59 -10.66
N ARG A 329 4.74 -9.64 -10.24
CA ARG A 329 3.45 -9.35 -10.89
C ARG A 329 3.63 -8.27 -11.94
N GLN A 330 2.77 -8.30 -12.95
CA GLN A 330 2.55 -7.15 -13.83
C GLN A 330 1.69 -6.13 -13.09
N TRP A 331 1.76 -4.86 -13.47
CA TRP A 331 1.00 -3.84 -12.75
C TRP A 331 0.62 -2.66 -13.63
N VAL A 332 -0.46 -2.00 -13.26
CA VAL A 332 -0.94 -0.73 -13.80
C VAL A 332 -1.22 0.19 -12.61
N GLY A 333 -0.65 1.36 -12.60
CA GLY A 333 -0.86 2.38 -11.59
C GLY A 333 -1.51 3.63 -12.18
N ILE A 334 -2.52 4.19 -11.50
CA ILE A 334 -3.19 5.42 -11.91
C ILE A 334 -3.23 6.37 -10.72
N ASP A 335 -2.87 7.62 -10.94
CA ASP A 335 -3.07 8.68 -9.96
C ASP A 335 -3.32 10.02 -10.66
N ILE A 336 -4.19 10.84 -10.10
CA ILE A 336 -4.49 12.16 -10.66
C ILE A 336 -3.37 13.16 -10.38
N SER A 337 -2.61 12.94 -9.31
CA SER A 337 -1.56 13.85 -8.88
C SER A 337 -0.25 13.63 -9.65
N PRO A 338 0.24 14.63 -10.39
CA PRO A 338 1.54 14.55 -11.05
C PRO A 338 2.69 14.29 -10.07
N THR A 339 2.56 14.80 -8.86
CA THR A 339 3.48 14.60 -7.75
C THR A 339 3.56 13.14 -7.32
N ALA A 340 2.41 12.51 -7.11
CA ALA A 340 2.32 11.10 -6.80
C ALA A 340 2.99 10.25 -7.89
N CYS A 341 2.68 10.55 -9.16
CA CYS A 341 3.27 9.86 -10.31
C CYS A 341 4.80 9.99 -10.38
N ARG A 342 5.36 11.18 -10.05
CA ARG A 342 6.82 11.38 -10.00
C ARG A 342 7.47 10.61 -8.85
N VAL A 343 6.88 10.66 -7.65
CA VAL A 343 7.37 9.87 -6.48
C VAL A 343 7.33 8.38 -6.80
N MET A 344 6.25 7.91 -7.39
CA MET A 344 6.08 6.52 -7.82
C MET A 344 7.14 6.14 -8.87
N ALA A 345 7.36 6.96 -9.89
CA ALA A 345 8.37 6.72 -10.92
C ALA A 345 9.78 6.63 -10.35
N LYS A 346 10.16 7.54 -9.44
CA LYS A 346 11.45 7.49 -8.73
C LYS A 346 11.58 6.18 -7.95
N ARG A 347 10.58 5.84 -7.14
CA ARG A 347 10.55 4.62 -6.35
C ARG A 347 10.66 3.35 -7.20
N MET A 348 9.98 3.33 -8.36
CA MET A 348 10.04 2.22 -9.29
C MET A 348 11.42 2.06 -9.96
N ARG A 349 12.12 3.15 -10.28
CA ARG A 349 13.52 3.11 -10.74
C ARG A 349 14.41 2.44 -9.69
N ASP A 350 14.31 2.86 -8.44
CA ASP A 350 15.13 2.33 -7.34
C ASP A 350 14.89 0.82 -7.15
N VAL A 351 13.63 0.40 -7.12
CA VAL A 351 13.24 -1.01 -6.96
C VAL A 351 13.68 -1.87 -8.14
N SER A 352 13.58 -1.34 -9.36
CA SER A 352 13.99 -2.03 -10.59
C SER A 352 15.50 -1.96 -10.83
N ARG A 353 16.25 -1.23 -9.99
CA ARG A 353 17.70 -0.97 -10.14
C ARG A 353 18.06 -0.38 -11.50
N LEU A 354 17.23 0.53 -11.99
CA LEU A 354 17.43 1.21 -13.27
C LEU A 354 18.20 2.51 -13.05
N GLN A 355 19.24 2.74 -13.84
CA GLN A 355 19.96 4.00 -13.85
C GLN A 355 19.17 5.07 -14.63
N GLU A 356 19.31 6.34 -14.26
CA GLU A 356 18.62 7.45 -14.94
C GLU A 356 18.91 7.55 -16.44
N SER A 357 20.13 7.15 -16.85
CA SER A 357 20.59 7.15 -18.24
C SER A 357 20.04 5.97 -19.06
N GLU A 358 19.45 4.95 -18.44
CA GLU A 358 18.97 3.77 -19.15
C GLU A 358 17.64 4.04 -19.84
N ARG A 359 17.60 3.74 -21.14
CA ARG A 359 16.34 3.80 -21.91
C ARG A 359 15.46 2.63 -21.52
N LEU A 360 14.48 2.89 -20.64
CA LEU A 360 13.63 1.92 -19.96
C LEU A 360 12.94 0.90 -20.89
N TRP A 361 12.63 1.30 -22.12
CA TRP A 361 11.95 0.45 -23.09
C TRP A 361 12.82 -0.66 -23.73
N ARG A 362 14.15 -0.61 -23.56
CA ARG A 362 15.06 -1.66 -24.02
C ARG A 362 15.24 -2.79 -23.03
N LEU A 363 14.81 -2.57 -21.79
CA LEU A 363 14.96 -3.54 -20.73
C LEU A 363 13.60 -4.15 -20.41
N SER A 364 13.49 -5.46 -20.36
CA SER A 364 12.27 -6.16 -19.95
C SER A 364 11.80 -5.80 -18.52
N ARG A 365 12.56 -4.96 -17.83
CA ARG A 365 12.29 -4.43 -16.47
C ARG A 365 11.79 -2.98 -16.46
N GLY A 366 11.71 -2.33 -17.62
CA GLY A 366 11.28 -0.95 -17.74
C GLY A 366 9.81 -0.73 -17.41
N PHE A 367 9.47 0.51 -17.19
CA PHE A 367 8.10 1.00 -17.04
C PHE A 367 7.91 2.32 -17.79
N VAL A 368 6.67 2.71 -18.01
CA VAL A 368 6.31 3.94 -18.73
C VAL A 368 5.46 4.83 -17.84
N VAL A 369 5.67 6.14 -17.90
CA VAL A 369 4.80 7.15 -17.30
C VAL A 369 4.10 7.88 -18.42
N ARG A 370 2.76 7.91 -18.41
CA ARG A 370 1.92 8.60 -19.41
C ARG A 370 1.18 9.77 -18.79
N ASP A 371 0.90 10.77 -19.61
CA ASP A 371 0.08 11.93 -19.27
C ASP A 371 0.63 12.82 -18.15
N LEU A 372 1.89 12.64 -17.76
CA LEU A 372 2.54 13.49 -16.77
C LEU A 372 2.71 14.91 -17.32
N PRO A 373 2.31 15.96 -16.57
CA PRO A 373 2.55 17.33 -17.00
C PRO A 373 4.04 17.61 -17.19
N GLN A 374 4.39 18.03 -18.40
CA GLN A 374 5.78 18.33 -18.80
C GLN A 374 5.98 19.78 -19.20
N THR A 375 4.92 20.61 -19.12
CA THR A 375 4.95 22.01 -19.53
C THR A 375 4.39 22.95 -18.46
N GLU A 376 4.91 24.17 -18.40
CA GLU A 376 4.37 25.22 -17.54
C GLU A 376 2.85 25.41 -17.71
N GLN A 377 2.38 25.32 -18.96
CA GLN A 377 0.97 25.54 -19.28
C GLN A 377 0.06 24.48 -18.66
N GLN A 378 0.54 23.24 -18.54
CA GLN A 378 -0.17 22.16 -17.85
C GLN A 378 -0.16 22.37 -16.34
N LEU A 379 0.98 22.80 -15.77
CA LEU A 379 1.12 23.09 -14.35
C LEU A 379 0.27 24.28 -13.88
N ARG A 380 0.06 25.27 -14.77
CA ARG A 380 -0.83 26.43 -14.48
C ARG A 380 -2.30 26.02 -14.30
N LYS A 381 -2.70 24.87 -14.83
CA LYS A 381 -4.08 24.34 -14.73
C LYS A 381 -4.30 23.47 -13.48
N LEU A 382 -3.25 23.14 -12.77
CA LEU A 382 -3.39 22.39 -11.52
C LEU A 382 -4.08 23.23 -10.45
N PRO A 383 -4.88 22.60 -9.56
CA PRO A 383 -5.33 23.26 -8.34
C PRO A 383 -4.13 23.79 -7.52
N PRO A 384 -4.25 24.93 -6.83
CA PRO A 384 -3.13 25.56 -6.11
C PRO A 384 -2.39 24.58 -5.16
N PHE A 385 -3.10 23.80 -4.39
CA PHE A 385 -2.49 22.84 -3.46
C PHE A 385 -1.73 21.71 -4.17
N GLU A 386 -2.23 21.21 -5.28
CA GLU A 386 -1.52 20.21 -6.10
C GLU A 386 -0.27 20.83 -6.76
N PHE A 387 -0.35 22.07 -7.17
CA PHE A 387 0.81 22.78 -7.67
C PHE A 387 1.88 23.01 -6.59
N GLU A 388 1.48 23.40 -5.37
CA GLU A 388 2.37 23.54 -4.21
C GLU A 388 3.06 22.21 -3.88
N ASN A 389 2.29 21.13 -3.78
CA ASN A 389 2.82 19.78 -3.54
C ASN A 389 3.79 19.35 -4.66
N TRP A 390 3.40 19.58 -5.94
CA TRP A 390 4.27 19.29 -7.07
C TRP A 390 5.61 20.01 -6.93
N ALA A 391 5.59 21.32 -6.67
CA ALA A 391 6.80 22.13 -6.59
C ALA A 391 7.73 21.69 -5.44
N VAL A 392 7.17 21.44 -4.25
CA VAL A 392 7.94 20.98 -3.08
C VAL A 392 8.60 19.63 -3.34
N ILE A 393 7.85 18.68 -3.89
CA ILE A 393 8.37 17.32 -4.12
C ILE A 393 9.33 17.29 -5.32
N ALA A 394 9.12 18.12 -6.33
CA ALA A 394 10.06 18.25 -7.44
C ALA A 394 11.46 18.71 -6.99
N LEU A 395 11.53 19.47 -5.89
CA LEU A 395 12.79 19.82 -5.22
C LEU A 395 13.35 18.70 -4.31
N GLY A 396 12.63 17.61 -4.14
CA GLY A 396 12.98 16.59 -3.14
C GLY A 396 12.61 16.96 -1.69
N GLY A 397 11.77 17.99 -1.51
CA GLY A 397 11.26 18.43 -0.21
C GLY A 397 10.09 17.56 0.29
N ILE A 398 9.72 17.81 1.53
CA ILE A 398 8.53 17.21 2.17
C ILE A 398 7.45 18.28 2.27
N ALA A 399 6.33 18.07 1.58
CA ALA A 399 5.18 18.97 1.62
C ALA A 399 4.49 18.96 2.99
N ASN A 400 3.93 20.09 3.38
CA ASN A 400 3.18 20.20 4.63
C ASN A 400 1.84 19.46 4.52
N LYS A 401 1.42 18.85 5.63
CA LYS A 401 0.17 18.06 5.69
C LYS A 401 -1.10 18.92 5.84
N VAL A 402 -0.98 20.21 6.06
CA VAL A 402 -2.10 21.08 6.46
C VAL A 402 -2.06 22.37 5.66
N GLN A 403 -3.17 22.71 5.02
CA GLN A 403 -3.34 23.93 4.22
C GLN A 403 -3.48 25.22 5.05
N VAL A 404 -3.80 25.13 6.33
CA VAL A 404 -4.09 26.27 7.19
C VAL A 404 -3.35 26.15 8.51
N GLY A 405 -2.55 27.18 8.83
CA GLY A 405 -1.83 27.26 10.09
C GLY A 405 -0.36 26.83 10.04
N ASP A 406 0.22 26.68 8.85
CA ASP A 406 1.65 26.34 8.64
C ASP A 406 2.59 27.54 8.67
N MET A 407 2.09 28.67 9.15
CA MET A 407 2.85 29.93 9.28
C MET A 407 3.48 30.44 7.95
N GLY A 408 2.87 30.09 6.80
CA GLY A 408 3.27 30.56 5.48
C GLY A 408 4.44 29.82 4.86
N LEU A 409 4.59 28.52 5.17
CA LEU A 409 5.54 27.62 4.52
C LEU A 409 4.82 26.45 3.90
N ASP A 410 5.15 26.10 2.66
CA ASP A 410 4.48 25.02 1.93
C ASP A 410 5.23 23.68 2.06
N GLY A 411 6.51 23.73 2.45
CA GLY A 411 7.30 22.52 2.63
C GLY A 411 8.66 22.72 3.28
N ARG A 412 9.38 21.61 3.46
CA ARG A 412 10.72 21.57 4.05
C ARG A 412 11.65 20.73 3.20
N LEU A 413 12.85 21.22 2.93
CA LEU A 413 13.93 20.49 2.27
C LEU A 413 15.02 20.14 3.29
N TYR A 414 15.41 18.87 3.33
CA TYR A 414 16.49 18.38 4.19
C TYR A 414 17.76 18.18 3.34
N PRO A 415 18.89 18.77 3.68
CA PRO A 415 20.14 18.54 2.94
C PRO A 415 20.59 17.08 3.04
N VAL A 416 21.27 16.58 2.01
CA VAL A 416 21.77 15.20 1.95
C VAL A 416 22.66 14.85 3.14
N SER A 417 23.43 15.82 3.65
CA SER A 417 24.28 15.69 4.85
C SER A 417 23.49 15.53 6.16
N ALA A 418 22.20 15.89 6.17
CA ALA A 418 21.31 15.74 7.30
C ALA A 418 20.49 14.43 7.25
N THR A 419 20.79 13.54 6.31
CA THR A 419 20.18 12.20 6.28
C THR A 419 20.67 11.43 7.51
N PRO A 420 19.78 10.87 8.35
CA PRO A 420 20.19 10.19 9.57
C PRO A 420 21.05 8.96 9.26
N THR A 421 22.34 9.06 9.41
CA THR A 421 23.19 7.86 9.58
C THR A 421 22.94 7.38 11.00
N ALA A 422 22.28 6.23 11.12
CA ALA A 422 21.81 5.65 12.35
C ALA A 422 22.89 5.54 13.43
N LYS A 423 22.88 6.48 14.39
CA LYS A 423 23.36 6.23 15.75
C LYS A 423 22.28 6.69 16.72
N PRO A 424 21.78 5.81 17.60
CA PRO A 424 20.81 6.20 18.61
C PRO A 424 21.49 7.14 19.63
N GLY A 425 20.94 8.32 19.82
CA GLY A 425 21.28 9.16 20.96
C GLY A 425 21.75 10.58 20.71
N THR A 426 21.84 11.08 19.48
CA THR A 426 22.19 12.49 19.21
C THR A 426 21.05 13.19 18.46
N PHE A 427 20.47 14.20 19.11
CA PHE A 427 19.34 15.00 18.59
C PHE A 427 19.77 16.13 17.63
N ASP A 428 21.05 16.33 17.39
CA ASP A 428 21.62 17.49 16.67
C ASP A 428 21.33 17.57 15.18
N PHE A 429 20.81 16.51 14.54
CA PHE A 429 20.55 16.51 13.10
C PHE A 429 19.12 16.93 12.73
N MET A 430 18.21 17.06 13.71
CA MET A 430 16.81 17.46 13.45
C MET A 430 16.65 18.94 13.13
N ASP A 431 17.69 19.75 13.31
CA ASP A 431 17.61 21.20 13.19
C ASP A 431 18.01 21.78 11.83
N VAL A 432 18.57 20.98 10.93
CA VAL A 432 18.98 21.46 9.61
C VAL A 432 17.94 21.14 8.55
N TRP A 433 17.07 22.09 8.27
CA TRP A 433 16.13 22.05 7.15
C TRP A 433 15.95 23.44 6.55
N TYR A 434 15.54 23.45 5.28
CA TYR A 434 15.32 24.69 4.54
C TYR A 434 13.81 24.86 4.24
N PRO A 435 13.22 26.02 4.55
CA PRO A 435 11.84 26.32 4.21
C PRO A 435 11.64 26.45 2.69
N ILE A 436 10.51 25.95 2.22
CA ILE A 436 10.06 26.11 0.86
C ILE A 436 8.74 26.88 0.87
N GLN A 437 8.63 27.92 0.04
CA GLN A 437 7.41 28.65 -0.24
C GLN A 437 7.11 28.58 -1.75
N VAL A 438 5.87 28.34 -2.09
CA VAL A 438 5.39 28.22 -3.47
C VAL A 438 4.27 29.20 -3.73
N LYS A 439 4.30 29.87 -4.88
CA LYS A 439 3.22 30.76 -5.33
C LYS A 439 2.83 30.45 -6.77
N GLN A 440 1.61 29.99 -6.96
CA GLN A 440 1.04 29.77 -8.30
C GLN A 440 0.62 31.11 -8.94
N LYS A 441 1.62 31.93 -9.23
CA LYS A 441 1.43 33.25 -9.86
C LYS A 441 2.29 33.36 -11.10
N ASP A 442 1.82 34.09 -12.10
CA ASP A 442 2.62 34.38 -13.29
C ASP A 442 3.94 35.08 -12.94
N LYS A 443 3.89 36.02 -11.99
CA LYS A 443 5.06 36.66 -11.40
C LYS A 443 4.87 36.84 -9.89
N ALA A 444 5.77 36.32 -9.09
CA ALA A 444 5.82 36.64 -7.69
C ALA A 444 6.32 38.09 -7.50
N GLY A 445 5.65 38.84 -6.64
CA GLY A 445 5.98 40.21 -6.35
C GLY A 445 6.72 40.35 -5.01
N ARG A 446 7.21 41.57 -4.75
CA ARG A 446 7.88 41.90 -3.50
C ARG A 446 7.09 41.52 -2.24
N PRO A 447 5.74 41.71 -2.13
CA PRO A 447 4.99 41.34 -0.93
C PRO A 447 5.03 39.84 -0.64
N ASP A 448 5.17 39.00 -1.69
CA ASP A 448 5.30 37.54 -1.51
C ASP A 448 6.67 37.19 -0.91
N ILE A 449 7.73 37.92 -1.27
CA ILE A 449 9.07 37.76 -0.73
C ILE A 449 9.12 38.27 0.71
N ASP A 450 8.59 39.48 1.00
CA ASP A 450 8.53 40.04 2.35
C ASP A 450 7.85 39.05 3.33
N ALA A 451 6.77 38.37 2.91
CA ALA A 451 6.10 37.35 3.70
C ALA A 451 6.99 36.12 3.99
N PHE A 452 7.76 35.69 3.00
CA PHE A 452 8.67 34.56 3.15
C PHE A 452 9.91 34.92 4.03
N GLU A 453 10.43 36.13 3.91
CA GLU A 453 11.47 36.66 4.79
C GLU A 453 11.05 36.62 6.25
N ALA A 454 9.82 37.09 6.54
CA ALA A 454 9.27 37.02 7.90
C ALA A 454 9.16 35.58 8.40
N ALA A 455 8.79 34.64 7.55
CA ALA A 455 8.73 33.22 7.89
C ALA A 455 10.14 32.65 8.16
N MET A 456 11.13 32.97 7.32
CA MET A 456 12.51 32.55 7.50
C MET A 456 13.16 33.10 8.80
N ILE A 457 12.86 34.34 9.14
CA ILE A 457 13.34 34.97 10.39
C ILE A 457 12.72 34.27 11.59
N ARG A 458 11.41 34.06 11.58
CA ARG A 458 10.67 33.40 12.67
C ARG A 458 11.16 31.97 12.93
N GLU A 459 11.44 31.22 11.85
CA GLU A 459 11.94 29.85 11.92
C GLU A 459 13.48 29.77 12.08
N GLU A 460 14.16 30.94 12.21
CA GLU A 460 15.60 31.03 12.36
C GLU A 460 16.42 30.35 11.26
N ARG A 461 15.90 30.37 10.00
CA ARG A 461 16.53 29.68 8.87
C ARG A 461 17.44 30.60 8.06
N MET A 462 18.64 30.09 7.72
CA MET A 462 19.67 30.87 6.98
C MET A 462 19.50 30.72 5.46
N LYS A 463 18.86 29.67 4.97
CA LYS A 463 18.61 29.40 3.56
C LYS A 463 17.17 28.93 3.37
N GLY A 464 16.49 29.41 2.32
CA GLY A 464 15.15 28.98 1.94
C GLY A 464 14.96 29.02 0.42
N PHE A 465 13.93 28.32 -0.06
CA PHE A 465 13.61 28.21 -1.50
C PHE A 465 12.25 28.82 -1.75
N PHE A 466 12.17 29.70 -2.75
CA PHE A 466 10.92 30.30 -3.19
C PHE A 466 10.64 29.93 -4.64
N ILE A 467 9.43 29.43 -4.93
CA ILE A 467 9.06 28.90 -6.25
C ILE A 467 7.89 29.67 -6.81
N SER A 468 7.99 30.11 -8.07
CA SER A 468 6.91 30.72 -8.83
C SER A 468 7.13 30.50 -10.34
N PHE A 469 6.18 30.89 -11.19
CA PHE A 469 6.41 30.85 -12.65
C PHE A 469 7.45 31.86 -13.11
N ASP A 470 7.43 33.07 -12.53
CA ASP A 470 8.42 34.14 -12.79
C ASP A 470 8.44 35.11 -11.59
N TYR A 471 9.31 36.10 -11.65
CA TYR A 471 9.50 37.11 -10.61
C TYR A 471 9.45 38.51 -11.18
N THR A 472 8.96 39.49 -10.40
CA THR A 472 9.14 40.90 -10.71
C THR A 472 10.56 41.37 -10.39
N SER A 473 11.01 42.43 -11.04
CA SER A 473 12.32 43.04 -10.74
C SER A 473 12.46 43.46 -9.27
N ASP A 474 11.38 43.95 -8.67
CA ASP A 474 11.34 44.40 -7.29
C ASP A 474 11.44 43.20 -6.31
N ALA A 475 10.86 42.04 -6.66
CA ALA A 475 11.02 40.81 -5.87
C ALA A 475 12.47 40.34 -5.85
N LEU A 476 13.12 40.33 -7.02
CA LEU A 476 14.54 39.97 -7.12
C LEU A 476 15.47 40.95 -6.39
N ALA A 477 15.17 42.23 -6.48
CA ALA A 477 15.91 43.26 -5.74
C ALA A 477 15.75 43.09 -4.21
N GLU A 478 14.54 42.73 -3.75
CA GLU A 478 14.27 42.46 -2.34
C GLU A 478 15.08 41.25 -1.81
N ILE A 479 15.08 40.16 -2.56
CA ILE A 479 15.90 38.95 -2.21
C ILE A 479 17.36 39.35 -2.01
N GLN A 480 17.93 40.19 -2.90
CA GLN A 480 19.31 40.65 -2.77
C GLN A 480 19.50 41.58 -1.56
N ARG A 481 18.52 42.47 -1.30
CA ARG A 481 18.53 43.36 -0.13
C ARG A 481 18.50 42.55 1.15
N PHE A 482 17.63 41.58 1.28
CA PHE A 482 17.49 40.69 2.43
C PHE A 482 18.80 39.98 2.74
N PHE A 483 19.48 39.44 1.71
CA PHE A 483 20.79 38.85 1.87
C PHE A 483 21.82 39.84 2.44
N LYS A 484 21.90 41.04 1.86
CA LYS A 484 22.87 42.06 2.32
C LYS A 484 22.62 42.52 3.75
N GLN A 485 21.37 42.54 4.20
CA GLN A 485 21.00 42.99 5.55
C GLN A 485 21.13 41.92 6.62
N THR A 486 20.81 40.66 6.29
CA THR A 486 20.69 39.60 7.29
C THR A 486 21.66 38.45 7.10
N GLY A 487 22.33 38.34 5.97
CA GLY A 487 23.12 37.17 5.56
C GLY A 487 22.29 35.94 5.18
N ARG A 488 20.97 36.03 5.24
CA ARG A 488 20.09 34.91 4.88
C ARG A 488 19.86 34.85 3.37
N VAL A 489 19.81 33.60 2.84
CA VAL A 489 19.73 33.35 1.40
C VAL A 489 18.32 32.85 1.04
N ILE A 490 17.63 33.58 0.17
CA ILE A 490 16.47 33.07 -0.54
C ILE A 490 16.92 32.66 -1.95
N VAL A 491 16.70 31.40 -2.31
CA VAL A 491 16.97 30.87 -3.65
C VAL A 491 15.68 30.96 -4.47
N PRO A 492 15.54 31.90 -5.38
CA PRO A 492 14.39 31.96 -6.28
C PRO A 492 14.53 30.86 -7.36
N LEU A 493 13.49 30.07 -7.54
CA LEU A 493 13.40 29.04 -8.57
C LEU A 493 12.17 29.27 -9.41
N THR A 494 12.31 29.21 -10.72
CA THR A 494 11.18 29.22 -11.65
C THR A 494 10.68 27.80 -11.91
N VAL A 495 9.40 27.68 -12.21
CA VAL A 495 8.80 26.41 -12.63
C VAL A 495 9.54 25.80 -13.82
N ARG A 496 10.01 26.66 -14.75
CA ARG A 496 10.79 26.24 -15.92
C ARG A 496 12.11 25.58 -15.50
N GLU A 497 12.85 26.22 -14.59
CA GLU A 497 14.11 25.65 -14.07
C GLU A 497 13.89 24.30 -13.40
N ILE A 498 12.73 24.12 -12.72
CA ILE A 498 12.37 22.84 -12.12
C ILE A 498 12.06 21.79 -13.19
N LEU A 499 11.37 22.16 -14.26
CA LEU A 499 11.05 21.24 -15.35
C LEU A 499 12.29 20.84 -16.16
N ASP A 500 13.22 21.77 -16.33
CA ASP A 500 14.43 21.59 -17.14
C ASP A 500 15.61 20.97 -16.37
N ASP A 501 15.39 20.53 -15.11
CA ASP A 501 16.42 19.95 -14.20
C ASP A 501 17.62 20.88 -13.92
N GLU A 502 17.51 22.19 -14.14
CA GLU A 502 18.57 23.18 -13.85
C GLU A 502 18.81 23.43 -12.34
N ILE A 503 18.04 22.74 -11.49
CA ILE A 503 18.06 22.94 -10.04
C ILE A 503 19.41 22.57 -9.42
N ALA A 504 20.09 21.57 -9.95
CA ALA A 504 21.32 21.05 -9.36
C ALA A 504 22.37 22.15 -9.10
N MET A 505 22.43 23.18 -9.98
CA MET A 505 23.38 24.29 -9.84
C MET A 505 22.99 25.31 -8.76
N LYS A 506 21.73 25.37 -8.32
CA LYS A 506 21.26 26.32 -7.31
C LYS A 506 21.12 25.71 -5.90
N LEU A 507 21.15 24.39 -5.81
CA LEU A 507 21.03 23.65 -4.54
C LEU A 507 22.38 23.42 -3.84
N VAL A 508 23.48 23.67 -4.52
CA VAL A 508 24.87 23.51 -4.00
C VAL A 508 25.25 24.65 -3.07
#